data_2cec235959837270ab6bd0e120601c94
#
_entry.id   2cec235959837270ab6bd0e120601c94
#
_cell.length_a   1.000
_cell.length_b   1.000
_cell.length_c   1.000
_cell.angle_alpha   90.00
_cell.angle_beta   90.00
_cell.angle_gamma   90.00
#
_symmetry.space_group_name_H-M   'P 1'
#
loop_
_entity.id
_entity.type
_entity.pdbx_description
1 polymer ?
#
loop_
_entity_poly.entity_id
_entity_poly.type
_entity_poly.pdbx_seq_one_letter_code
_entity_poly.pdbx_strand_id
1 'polypeptide(L)'
;MQNRIFAQLMALALPLALLACVEPSLPPIDPLPAENACGADELQDLVGQSATRLETIRFGVITRIIRPGMAVTMDYSPNRLNIYIDELEVITAVRCG
;
A
#
# COMPACT_ATOMS: atom_id res chain seq x y z
N MET A 1 70.18 -18.07 24.74
CA MET A 1 69.82 -17.69 24.62
C MET A 1 68.91 -17.22 23.97
N GLN A 2 68.46 -17.06 23.69
CA GLN A 2 67.80 -16.63 23.12
C GLN A 2 66.61 -16.66 22.87
N ASN A 3 66.23 -16.61 22.79
CA ASN A 3 65.09 -16.74 22.64
C ASN A 3 64.20 -15.90 22.63
N ARG A 4 64.21 -15.32 22.56
CA ARG A 4 63.48 -14.49 22.63
C ARG A 4 62.72 -14.18 21.71
N ILE A 5 62.50 -14.36 21.19
CA ILE A 5 62.01 -14.15 20.19
C ILE A 5 60.71 -14.16 20.08
N PHE A 6 60.20 -14.59 20.29
CA PHE A 6 58.99 -14.74 20.11
C PHE A 6 58.14 -13.94 20.31
N ALA A 7 58.17 -13.50 20.59
CA ALA A 7 57.35 -12.75 20.97
C ALA A 7 56.64 -12.07 20.13
N GLN A 8 56.80 -11.84 19.53
CA GLN A 8 56.21 -11.06 18.79
C GLN A 8 55.14 -11.37 18.17
N LEU A 9 54.86 -11.98 18.08
CA LEU A 9 53.95 -12.25 17.35
C LEU A 9 52.82 -11.92 17.54
N MET A 10 52.41 -11.73 18.20
CA MET A 10 51.23 -11.48 18.39
C MET A 10 50.62 -10.51 17.97
N ALA A 11 50.79 -9.93 17.64
CA ALA A 11 50.25 -8.86 17.28
C ALA A 11 49.20 -8.89 16.46
N LEU A 12 48.85 -9.40 16.15
CA LEU A 12 47.94 -9.38 15.31
C LEU A 12 46.80 -9.11 15.52
N ALA A 13 46.39 -8.74 16.05
CA ALA A 13 45.27 -8.39 16.30
C ALA A 13 44.51 -7.75 15.44
N LEU A 14 44.00 -7.92 14.96
CA LEU A 14 43.32 -7.34 14.16
C LEU A 14 42.15 -6.91 14.32
N PRO A 15 41.68 -6.17 14.13
CA PRO A 15 40.59 -5.50 14.31
C PRO A 15 39.66 -5.69 13.45
N LEU A 16 38.99 -6.04 13.49
CA LEU A 16 38.15 -6.21 12.75
C LEU A 16 37.23 -5.38 12.59
N ALA A 17 37.05 -4.81 12.24
CA ALA A 17 36.37 -4.12 11.77
C ALA A 17 35.19 -4.02 11.69
N LEU A 18 34.75 -3.80 11.93
CA LEU A 18 33.72 -3.53 11.98
C LEU A 18 33.03 -3.00 11.14
N LEU A 19 32.76 -3.27 10.48
CA LEU A 19 32.04 -2.92 9.61
C LEU A 19 30.85 -2.74 9.87
N ALA A 20 30.58 -2.03 10.47
CA ALA A 20 29.34 -1.71 10.63
C ALA A 20 28.73 -1.35 9.44
N CYS A 21 28.02 -2.02 8.98
CA CYS A 21 27.29 -1.67 7.88
C CYS A 21 26.20 -0.86 8.36
N VAL A 22 26.30 0.31 8.23
CA VAL A 22 25.20 1.16 8.48
C VAL A 22 24.45 1.19 7.21
N GLU A 23 23.41 0.52 7.17
CA GLU A 23 22.53 0.69 6.06
C GLU A 23 22.01 2.08 6.10
N PRO A 24 22.12 2.80 5.03
CA PRO A 24 21.52 4.10 5.00
C PRO A 24 20.03 3.90 5.17
N SER A 25 19.54 4.36 6.25
CA SER A 25 18.12 4.34 6.42
C SER A 25 17.56 5.33 5.45
N LEU A 26 16.76 4.87 4.56
CA LEU A 26 16.04 5.74 3.68
C LEU A 26 15.15 6.62 4.55
N PRO A 27 15.00 7.86 4.16
CA PRO A 27 14.06 8.71 4.88
C PRO A 27 12.69 8.05 4.82
N PRO A 28 11.93 8.18 5.87
CA PRO A 28 10.59 7.63 5.85
C PRO A 28 9.85 8.24 4.68
N ILE A 29 9.43 7.40 3.80
CA ILE A 29 8.57 7.82 2.74
C ILE A 29 7.23 7.99 3.38
N ASP A 30 6.64 9.13 3.23
CA ASP A 30 5.28 9.32 3.67
C ASP A 30 4.47 8.21 3.02
N PRO A 31 3.73 7.45 3.79
CA PRO A 31 2.95 6.40 3.20
C PRO A 31 2.04 7.02 2.17
N LEU A 32 2.09 6.48 0.98
CA LEU A 32 1.09 6.80 -0.01
C LEU A 32 -0.27 6.61 0.64
N PRO A 33 -1.23 7.43 0.31
CA PRO A 33 -2.58 7.21 0.83
C PRO A 33 -2.89 5.74 0.60
N ALA A 34 -3.34 5.09 1.64
CA ALA A 34 -3.61 3.68 1.57
C ALA A 34 -4.53 3.42 0.38
N GLU A 35 -4.15 2.49 -0.47
CA GLU A 35 -4.94 2.18 -1.65
C GLU A 35 -6.37 1.78 -1.30
N ASN A 36 -6.59 1.38 -0.08
CA ASN A 36 -7.90 0.97 0.41
C ASN A 36 -8.47 1.94 1.44
N ALA A 37 -8.17 3.23 1.31
CA ALA A 37 -8.64 4.20 2.29
C ALA A 37 -10.16 4.30 2.36
N CYS A 38 -10.86 3.95 1.29
CA CYS A 38 -12.32 4.00 1.24
C CYS A 38 -12.97 2.65 1.58
N GLY A 39 -12.19 1.60 1.84
CA GLY A 39 -12.74 0.29 2.14
C GLY A 39 -13.14 -0.52 0.92
N ALA A 40 -12.70 -0.15 -0.28
CA ALA A 40 -13.12 -0.84 -1.49
C ALA A 40 -12.70 -2.32 -1.52
N ASP A 41 -11.57 -2.66 -0.89
CA ASP A 41 -11.09 -4.03 -0.91
C ASP A 41 -12.05 -5.00 -0.23
N GLU A 42 -12.77 -4.54 0.76
CA GLU A 42 -13.74 -5.37 1.47
C GLU A 42 -15.06 -5.48 0.72
N LEU A 43 -15.20 -4.76 -0.37
CA LEU A 43 -16.44 -4.69 -1.12
C LEU A 43 -16.35 -5.33 -2.50
N GLN A 44 -15.27 -6.04 -2.78
CA GLN A 44 -15.08 -6.66 -4.09
C GLN A 44 -16.12 -7.74 -4.40
N ASP A 45 -16.76 -8.27 -3.38
CA ASP A 45 -17.83 -9.25 -3.58
C ASP A 45 -19.04 -8.66 -4.30
N LEU A 46 -19.16 -7.34 -4.31
CA LEU A 46 -20.25 -6.68 -5.00
C LEU A 46 -20.08 -6.74 -6.52
N VAL A 47 -18.86 -6.92 -7.01
CA VAL A 47 -18.62 -6.97 -8.44
C VAL A 47 -19.36 -8.18 -9.03
N GLY A 48 -20.16 -7.93 -10.06
CA GLY A 48 -20.98 -8.95 -10.66
C GLY A 48 -22.37 -9.05 -10.11
N GLN A 49 -22.66 -8.32 -9.04
CA GLN A 49 -23.99 -8.32 -8.46
C GLN A 49 -24.85 -7.19 -9.04
N SER A 50 -26.16 -7.30 -8.86
CA SER A 50 -27.08 -6.29 -9.32
C SER A 50 -26.91 -5.00 -8.54
N ALA A 51 -27.06 -3.88 -9.22
CA ALA A 51 -27.00 -2.57 -8.59
C ALA A 51 -28.06 -2.39 -7.48
N THR A 52 -29.13 -3.16 -7.51
CA THR A 52 -30.15 -3.08 -6.45
C THR A 52 -29.57 -3.44 -5.09
N ARG A 53 -28.46 -4.17 -5.07
CA ARG A 53 -27.78 -4.54 -3.85
C ARG A 53 -27.34 -3.30 -3.08
N LEU A 54 -27.05 -2.22 -3.80
CA LEU A 54 -26.52 -0.99 -3.19
C LEU A 54 -27.58 -0.27 -2.36
N GLU A 55 -28.85 -0.52 -2.63
CA GLU A 55 -29.92 0.15 -1.92
C GLU A 55 -30.00 -0.24 -0.45
N THR A 56 -29.44 -1.39 -0.10
CA THR A 56 -29.51 -1.92 1.25
C THR A 56 -28.22 -1.77 2.02
N ILE A 57 -27.18 -1.19 1.40
CA ILE A 57 -25.87 -1.08 2.02
C ILE A 57 -25.61 0.37 2.40
N ARG A 58 -25.11 0.56 3.61
CA ARG A 58 -24.66 1.87 4.06
C ARG A 58 -23.15 1.82 4.12
N PHE A 59 -22.52 2.60 3.26
CA PHE A 59 -21.07 2.50 3.12
C PHE A 59 -20.28 3.26 4.18
N GLY A 60 -20.89 4.22 4.84
CA GLY A 60 -20.17 4.97 5.87
C GLY A 60 -19.08 5.89 5.36
N VAL A 61 -18.91 6.00 4.05
CA VAL A 61 -17.95 6.88 3.41
C VAL A 61 -18.63 7.56 2.25
N ILE A 62 -18.02 8.64 1.76
CA ILE A 62 -18.54 9.32 0.59
C ILE A 62 -18.50 8.34 -0.57
N THR A 63 -19.62 8.13 -1.19
CA THR A 63 -19.77 7.12 -2.24
C THR A 63 -20.33 7.76 -3.50
N ARG A 64 -19.73 7.40 -4.62
CA ARG A 64 -20.19 7.84 -5.93
C ARG A 64 -20.59 6.60 -6.73
N ILE A 65 -21.82 6.59 -7.22
CA ILE A 65 -22.29 5.52 -8.10
C ILE A 65 -22.19 6.03 -9.52
N ILE A 66 -21.37 5.36 -10.32
CA ILE A 66 -21.03 5.81 -11.66
C ILE A 66 -21.72 4.91 -12.67
N ARG A 67 -22.62 5.50 -13.42
CA ARG A 67 -23.36 4.80 -14.49
C ARG A 67 -22.78 5.16 -15.85
N PRO A 68 -23.07 4.37 -16.87
CA PRO A 68 -22.55 4.64 -18.21
C PRO A 68 -22.92 6.05 -18.67
N GLY A 69 -21.96 6.75 -19.26
CA GLY A 69 -22.20 8.09 -19.76
C GLY A 69 -22.22 9.19 -18.71
N MET A 70 -22.09 8.84 -17.44
CA MET A 70 -22.07 9.84 -16.39
C MET A 70 -20.76 10.60 -16.42
N ALA A 71 -20.83 11.92 -16.38
CA ALA A 71 -19.64 12.73 -16.28
C ALA A 71 -19.10 12.64 -14.87
N VAL A 72 -17.83 12.31 -14.75
CA VAL A 72 -17.14 12.24 -13.45
C VAL A 72 -16.04 13.26 -13.46
N THR A 73 -15.83 13.87 -12.29
CA THR A 73 -14.74 14.80 -12.13
C THR A 73 -13.41 14.05 -12.11
N MET A 74 -12.36 14.71 -12.56
CA MET A 74 -11.05 14.10 -12.65
C MET A 74 -10.29 14.16 -11.34
N ASP A 75 -10.85 14.78 -10.33
CA ASP A 75 -10.18 14.91 -9.05
C ASP A 75 -10.18 13.59 -8.31
N TYR A 76 -9.00 13.17 -7.94
CA TYR A 76 -8.81 11.93 -7.20
C TYR A 76 -9.04 12.18 -5.71
N SER A 77 -9.81 11.34 -5.08
CA SER A 77 -10.06 11.42 -3.64
C SER A 77 -9.94 10.01 -3.04
N PRO A 78 -8.85 9.70 -2.38
CA PRO A 78 -8.60 8.33 -1.92
C PRO A 78 -9.64 7.82 -0.92
N ASN A 79 -10.36 8.72 -0.27
CA ASN A 79 -11.37 8.31 0.70
C ASN A 79 -12.75 8.15 0.08
N ARG A 80 -12.87 8.40 -1.21
CA ARG A 80 -14.16 8.29 -1.88
C ARG A 80 -14.29 6.91 -2.50
N LEU A 81 -15.43 6.27 -2.24
CA LEU A 81 -15.75 4.98 -2.82
C LEU A 81 -16.47 5.21 -4.16
N ASN A 82 -15.93 4.64 -5.22
CA ASN A 82 -16.53 4.69 -6.54
C ASN A 82 -17.04 3.30 -6.92
N ILE A 83 -18.32 3.22 -7.25
CA ILE A 83 -18.95 1.98 -7.66
C ILE A 83 -19.41 2.16 -9.10
N TYR A 84 -18.90 1.35 -9.99
CA TYR A 84 -19.19 1.42 -11.42
C TYR A 84 -20.27 0.41 -11.77
N ILE A 85 -21.27 0.87 -12.51
CA ILE A 85 -22.41 0.06 -12.91
C ILE A 85 -22.52 0.10 -14.43
N ASP A 86 -22.78 -1.03 -15.06
CA ASP A 86 -22.92 -1.09 -16.50
C ASP A 86 -24.37 -0.86 -16.94
N GLU A 87 -24.63 -0.95 -18.23
CA GLU A 87 -25.94 -0.71 -18.79
C GLU A 87 -26.99 -1.76 -18.38
N LEU A 88 -26.54 -2.90 -17.91
CA LEU A 88 -27.42 -3.97 -17.44
C LEU A 88 -27.66 -3.89 -15.94
N GLU A 89 -27.28 -2.77 -15.32
CA GLU A 89 -27.43 -2.58 -13.87
C GLU A 89 -26.62 -3.61 -13.08
N VAL A 90 -25.45 -3.97 -13.57
CA VAL A 90 -24.54 -4.86 -12.88
C VAL A 90 -23.32 -4.09 -12.44
N ILE A 91 -22.87 -4.35 -11.23
CA ILE A 91 -21.67 -3.71 -10.66
C ILE A 91 -20.44 -4.30 -11.34
N THR A 92 -19.64 -3.44 -11.95
CA THR A 92 -18.46 -3.89 -12.70
C THR A 92 -17.15 -3.60 -12.00
N ALA A 93 -17.11 -2.62 -11.13
CA ALA A 93 -15.90 -2.30 -10.39
C ALA A 93 -16.22 -1.53 -9.11
N VAL A 94 -15.38 -1.69 -8.11
CA VAL A 94 -15.46 -0.97 -6.85
C VAL A 94 -14.05 -0.51 -6.52
N ARG A 95 -13.83 0.80 -6.45
CA ARG A 95 -12.50 1.38 -6.28
C ARG A 95 -12.54 2.63 -5.43
N CYS A 96 -11.41 2.97 -4.86
CA CYS A 96 -11.22 4.26 -4.22
C CYS A 96 -10.70 5.27 -5.25
N GLY A 97 -11.15 6.49 -5.14
CA GLY A 97 -10.58 7.48 -6.06
C GLY A 97 -11.43 8.70 -6.36
#